data_2859e34993e5768cd7a2630f9b6f3f05
#
_entry.id   2859e34993e5768cd7a2630f9b6f3f05
#
_cell.length_a   1.000
_cell.length_b   1.000
_cell.length_c   1.000
_cell.angle_alpha   90.00
_cell.angle_beta   90.00
_cell.angle_gamma   90.00
#
_symmetry.space_group_name_H-M   'P 1'
#
loop_
_entity.id
_entity.type
_entity.pdbx_description
1 polymer ?
#
loop_
_entity_poly.entity_id
_entity_poly.type
_entity_poly.pdbx_seq_one_letter_code
_entity_poly.pdbx_strand_id
1 'polypeptide(L)'
;MEDKQINKWLRRRFSVLGWGLLGYLAVMNGLVMLSMALNWLRQSFYLGSDDALMEDGWGYLLTIAVGAVVAYTWKGGDFWKAQLLPQKRRMEGFSLFCLLCLCVGAQFVNGLWVSLLEWGMNLFGRSLLPILEQTSGAAGSGSMYLYACVAGPIWEELLFRGLILGSLRPFGKRFAILGSAILFGAFHGNLLQAPFALALGLVFGYVTVEYGLLWSMGLHLFNNLVLADLLSRVTSLLPTAVASFFTGGLMLTLALCAGAILLCRRREIQDYRQSWWIDRRCLKCFFINSGILAFLIVTGVSMIALLIAL
;
A
#
# COMPACT_ATOMS: atom_id res chain seq x y z
N MET A 1 0.39 32.53 23.19
CA MET A 1 1.55 31.62 23.44
C MET A 1 1.14 30.14 23.29
N GLU A 2 -0.03 29.77 23.76
CA GLU A 2 -0.55 28.39 23.77
C GLU A 2 -0.66 27.76 22.38
N ASP A 3 -1.19 28.48 21.36
CA ASP A 3 -1.33 27.99 19.99
C ASP A 3 0.00 27.61 19.32
N LYS A 4 1.07 28.36 19.58
CA LYS A 4 2.41 28.05 19.05
C LYS A 4 2.99 26.75 19.66
N GLN A 5 2.74 26.53 20.94
CA GLN A 5 3.19 25.34 21.65
C GLN A 5 2.45 24.11 21.17
N ILE A 6 1.12 24.18 20.99
CA ILE A 6 0.29 23.10 20.45
C ILE A 6 0.75 22.75 19.02
N ASN A 7 0.96 23.72 18.16
CA ASN A 7 1.43 23.49 16.78
C ASN A 7 2.83 22.82 16.77
N LYS A 8 3.75 23.24 17.65
CA LYS A 8 5.07 22.64 17.78
C LYS A 8 4.98 21.18 18.22
N TRP A 9 4.09 20.89 19.18
CA TRP A 9 3.86 19.54 19.68
C TRP A 9 3.25 18.63 18.59
N LEU A 10 2.22 19.09 17.86
CA LEU A 10 1.61 18.36 16.74
C LEU A 10 2.63 18.03 15.65
N ARG A 11 3.39 19.05 15.21
CA ARG A 11 4.43 18.86 14.18
C ARG A 11 5.47 17.84 14.61
N ARG A 12 5.94 17.89 15.86
CA ARG A 12 6.90 16.92 16.38
C ARG A 12 6.32 15.51 16.36
N ARG A 13 5.06 15.35 16.76
CA ARG A 13 4.38 14.06 16.81
C ARG A 13 4.19 13.44 15.42
N PHE A 14 3.79 14.24 14.44
CA PHE A 14 3.63 13.78 13.06
C PHE A 14 4.98 13.57 12.37
N SER A 15 5.96 14.40 12.66
CA SER A 15 7.31 14.29 12.08
C SER A 15 7.97 12.94 12.39
N VAL A 16 7.77 12.39 13.59
CA VAL A 16 8.30 11.08 13.97
C VAL A 16 7.77 9.96 13.07
N LEU A 17 6.50 10.04 12.60
CA LEU A 17 5.95 9.05 11.68
C LEU A 17 6.67 9.10 10.31
N GLY A 18 6.90 10.30 9.78
CA GLY A 18 7.60 10.47 8.50
C GLY A 18 9.06 10.02 8.56
N TRP A 19 9.80 10.43 9.61
CA TRP A 19 11.18 9.95 9.82
C TRP A 19 11.24 8.44 10.05
N GLY A 20 10.25 7.87 10.76
CA GLY A 20 10.14 6.42 10.94
C GLY A 20 9.96 5.69 9.62
N LEU A 21 9.10 6.20 8.71
CA LEU A 21 8.93 5.64 7.37
C LEU A 21 10.19 5.76 6.51
N LEU A 22 10.88 6.90 6.54
CA LEU A 22 12.16 7.06 5.85
C LEU A 22 13.23 6.12 6.38
N GLY A 23 13.33 5.99 7.70
CA GLY A 23 14.24 5.04 8.33
C GLY A 23 13.93 3.61 7.92
N TYR A 24 12.65 3.24 7.86
CA TYR A 24 12.21 1.92 7.40
C TYR A 24 12.58 1.70 5.92
N LEU A 25 12.33 2.67 5.03
CA LEU A 25 12.72 2.59 3.62
C LEU A 25 14.26 2.47 3.46
N ALA A 26 15.04 3.20 4.25
CA ALA A 26 16.50 3.12 4.21
C ALA A 26 16.99 1.72 4.64
N VAL A 27 16.44 1.16 5.72
CA VAL A 27 16.76 -0.20 6.17
C VAL A 27 16.34 -1.23 5.12
N MET A 28 15.15 -1.09 4.54
CA MET A 28 14.65 -2.00 3.49
C MET A 28 15.59 -2.01 2.29
N ASN A 29 15.90 -0.83 1.73
CA ASN A 29 16.81 -0.75 0.59
C ASN A 29 18.22 -1.27 0.94
N GLY A 30 18.73 -0.96 2.12
CA GLY A 30 20.04 -1.45 2.58
C GLY A 30 20.10 -2.97 2.70
N LEU A 31 19.08 -3.60 3.28
CA LEU A 31 19.01 -5.07 3.43
C LEU A 31 18.76 -5.78 2.09
N VAL A 32 17.96 -5.20 1.21
CA VAL A 32 17.76 -5.72 -0.15
C VAL A 32 19.06 -5.65 -0.94
N MET A 33 19.77 -4.51 -0.93
CA MET A 33 21.07 -4.37 -1.59
C MET A 33 22.11 -5.33 -1.01
N LEU A 34 22.12 -5.53 0.30
CA LEU A 34 23.00 -6.51 0.96
C LEU A 34 22.68 -7.94 0.50
N SER A 35 21.41 -8.32 0.44
CA SER A 35 20.95 -9.61 -0.06
C SER A 35 21.42 -9.84 -1.51
N MET A 36 21.21 -8.85 -2.37
CA MET A 36 21.68 -8.90 -3.77
C MET A 36 23.20 -9.05 -3.88
N ALA A 37 23.95 -8.30 -3.06
CA ALA A 37 25.42 -8.39 -3.04
C ALA A 37 25.91 -9.76 -2.56
N LEU A 38 25.28 -10.34 -1.52
CA LEU A 38 25.59 -11.67 -1.04
C LEU A 38 25.28 -12.75 -2.08
N ASN A 39 24.16 -12.61 -2.79
CA ASN A 39 23.80 -13.53 -3.87
C ASN A 39 24.78 -13.43 -5.04
N TRP A 40 25.17 -12.24 -5.43
CA TRP A 40 26.20 -12.03 -6.45
C TRP A 40 27.57 -12.64 -6.05
N LEU A 41 28.02 -12.45 -4.82
CA LEU A 41 29.23 -13.06 -4.29
C LEU A 41 29.14 -14.60 -4.35
N ARG A 42 28.01 -15.16 -3.88
CA ARG A 42 27.78 -16.62 -3.91
C ARG A 42 27.84 -17.15 -5.34
N GLN A 43 27.23 -16.51 -6.31
CA GLN A 43 27.31 -16.89 -7.72
C GLN A 43 28.74 -16.83 -8.26
N SER A 44 29.49 -15.80 -7.88
CA SER A 44 30.89 -15.62 -8.34
C SER A 44 31.84 -16.73 -7.82
N PHE A 45 31.55 -17.31 -6.65
CA PHE A 45 32.36 -18.37 -6.04
C PHE A 45 31.85 -19.79 -6.36
N TYR A 46 30.56 -19.95 -6.61
CA TYR A 46 29.96 -21.23 -7.02
C TYR A 46 29.54 -21.09 -8.48
N LEU A 47 30.22 -21.77 -9.38
CA LEU A 47 30.00 -21.86 -10.84
C LEU A 47 28.61 -22.43 -11.21
N GLY A 48 27.52 -21.91 -10.67
CA GLY A 48 26.16 -22.34 -10.91
C GLY A 48 25.33 -21.19 -11.45
N SER A 49 24.77 -21.37 -12.65
CA SER A 49 23.94 -20.41 -13.37
C SER A 49 22.46 -20.45 -12.91
N ASP A 50 22.16 -20.29 -11.63
CA ASP A 50 20.77 -20.17 -11.19
C ASP A 50 20.37 -18.68 -11.14
N ASP A 51 19.79 -18.18 -12.24
CA ASP A 51 19.21 -16.83 -12.35
C ASP A 51 18.14 -16.53 -11.25
N ALA A 52 17.55 -17.59 -10.69
CA ALA A 52 16.56 -17.52 -9.59
C ALA A 52 17.08 -16.91 -8.28
N LEU A 53 18.41 -16.78 -8.10
CA LEU A 53 19.02 -16.21 -6.89
C LEU A 53 19.03 -14.68 -6.89
N MET A 54 18.85 -14.02 -8.04
CA MET A 54 18.84 -12.56 -8.14
C MET A 54 17.55 -11.91 -7.62
N GLU A 55 16.44 -12.67 -7.60
CA GLU A 55 15.11 -12.19 -7.16
C GLU A 55 14.69 -12.79 -5.81
N ASP A 56 15.59 -12.73 -4.84
CA ASP A 56 15.31 -13.30 -3.54
C ASP A 56 14.59 -12.30 -2.64
N GLY A 57 13.57 -12.77 -1.91
CA GLY A 57 12.75 -11.99 -0.98
C GLY A 57 13.31 -11.84 0.43
N TRP A 58 14.48 -12.45 0.74
CA TRP A 58 15.02 -12.51 2.11
C TRP A 58 15.33 -11.13 2.68
N GLY A 59 15.86 -10.21 1.88
CA GLY A 59 16.10 -8.82 2.29
C GLY A 59 14.83 -8.11 2.75
N TYR A 60 13.73 -8.31 2.04
CA TYR A 60 12.42 -7.77 2.40
C TYR A 60 11.83 -8.43 3.65
N LEU A 61 11.90 -9.76 3.77
CA LEU A 61 11.42 -10.51 4.94
C LEU A 61 12.20 -10.10 6.20
N LEU A 62 13.51 -9.94 6.10
CA LEU A 62 14.34 -9.46 7.20
C LEU A 62 13.98 -8.02 7.59
N THR A 63 13.69 -7.15 6.61
CA THR A 63 13.20 -5.78 6.87
C THR A 63 11.88 -5.80 7.65
N ILE A 64 10.96 -6.70 7.30
CA ILE A 64 9.71 -6.87 8.06
C ILE A 64 10.01 -7.26 9.52
N ALA A 65 10.90 -8.24 9.73
CA ALA A 65 11.27 -8.67 11.08
C ALA A 65 11.87 -7.52 11.92
N VAL A 66 12.82 -6.77 11.35
CA VAL A 66 13.41 -5.59 11.99
C VAL A 66 12.36 -4.52 12.27
N GLY A 67 11.52 -4.21 11.29
CA GLY A 67 10.44 -3.24 11.42
C GLY A 67 9.43 -3.62 12.49
N ALA A 68 9.07 -4.91 12.59
CA ALA A 68 8.15 -5.41 13.60
C ALA A 68 8.72 -5.27 15.01
N VAL A 69 10.00 -5.62 15.21
CA VAL A 69 10.68 -5.43 16.49
C VAL A 69 10.72 -3.96 16.89
N VAL A 70 11.12 -3.08 15.97
CA VAL A 70 11.18 -1.63 16.23
C VAL A 70 9.79 -1.06 16.54
N ALA A 71 8.77 -1.42 15.76
CA ALA A 71 7.41 -0.94 15.98
C ALA A 71 6.82 -1.44 17.30
N TYR A 72 7.10 -2.70 17.68
CA TYR A 72 6.65 -3.27 18.94
C TYR A 72 7.33 -2.62 20.16
N THR A 73 8.66 -2.46 20.10
CA THR A 73 9.42 -1.83 21.21
C THR A 73 9.08 -0.35 21.35
N TRP A 74 8.81 0.35 20.24
CA TRP A 74 8.43 1.77 20.28
C TRP A 74 7.05 2.02 20.89
N LYS A 75 6.05 1.19 20.57
CA LYS A 75 4.66 1.43 20.99
C LYS A 75 4.23 0.62 22.21
N GLY A 76 4.89 -0.49 22.46
CA GLY A 76 4.56 -1.41 23.55
C GLY A 76 3.36 -2.31 23.28
N GLY A 77 3.25 -3.39 24.07
CA GLY A 77 2.25 -4.43 23.87
C GLY A 77 0.80 -3.96 24.00
N ASP A 78 0.51 -3.01 24.89
CA ASP A 78 -0.87 -2.54 25.11
C ASP A 78 -1.40 -1.75 23.91
N PHE A 79 -0.54 -0.97 23.25
CA PHE A 79 -0.91 -0.31 22.00
C PHE A 79 -1.31 -1.33 20.93
N TRP A 80 -0.51 -2.38 20.74
CA TRP A 80 -0.78 -3.40 19.74
C TRP A 80 -2.00 -4.25 20.06
N LYS A 81 -2.19 -4.62 21.34
CA LYS A 81 -3.43 -5.28 21.79
C LYS A 81 -4.66 -4.43 21.43
N ALA A 82 -4.62 -3.13 21.68
CA ALA A 82 -5.73 -2.23 21.35
C ALA A 82 -6.03 -2.15 19.84
N GLN A 83 -5.01 -2.27 18.96
CA GLN A 83 -5.21 -2.30 17.50
C GLN A 83 -5.81 -3.62 17.00
N LEU A 84 -5.47 -4.74 17.65
CA LEU A 84 -5.93 -6.07 17.27
C LEU A 84 -7.30 -6.44 17.86
N LEU A 85 -7.79 -5.69 18.84
CA LEU A 85 -9.12 -5.92 19.42
C LEU A 85 -10.22 -5.74 18.34
N PRO A 86 -11.23 -6.64 18.35
CA PRO A 86 -12.35 -6.55 17.43
C PRO A 86 -13.10 -5.22 17.60
N GLN A 87 -13.50 -4.62 16.50
CA GLN A 87 -14.37 -3.45 16.53
C GLN A 87 -15.83 -3.86 16.84
N LYS A 88 -16.64 -2.89 17.28
CA LYS A 88 -18.05 -3.14 17.65
C LYS A 88 -18.92 -3.56 16.45
N ARG A 89 -18.59 -3.09 15.25
CA ARG A 89 -19.35 -3.40 14.03
C ARG A 89 -18.94 -4.76 13.47
N ARG A 90 -19.91 -5.62 13.22
CA ARG A 90 -19.68 -6.91 12.56
C ARG A 90 -19.65 -6.74 11.06
N MET A 91 -18.77 -7.49 10.38
CA MET A 91 -18.74 -7.54 8.92
C MET A 91 -19.88 -8.42 8.42
N GLU A 92 -20.80 -7.84 7.66
CA GLU A 92 -21.88 -8.54 6.99
C GLU A 92 -21.46 -8.94 5.57
N GLY A 93 -22.01 -10.03 5.03
CA GLY A 93 -21.66 -10.53 3.70
C GLY A 93 -21.85 -9.49 2.60
N PHE A 94 -22.96 -8.71 2.65
CA PHE A 94 -23.18 -7.63 1.68
C PHE A 94 -22.15 -6.49 1.80
N SER A 95 -21.76 -6.12 3.01
CA SER A 95 -20.71 -5.13 3.23
C SER A 95 -19.37 -5.62 2.69
N LEU A 96 -19.04 -6.90 2.92
CA LEU A 96 -17.83 -7.52 2.38
C LEU A 96 -17.86 -7.50 0.84
N PHE A 97 -18.97 -7.91 0.22
CA PHE A 97 -19.14 -7.86 -1.24
C PHE A 97 -18.93 -6.44 -1.79
N CYS A 98 -19.54 -5.42 -1.16
CA CYS A 98 -19.33 -4.03 -1.56
C CYS A 98 -17.85 -3.62 -1.50
N LEU A 99 -17.14 -4.01 -0.43
CA LEU A 99 -15.71 -3.70 -0.25
C LEU A 99 -14.84 -4.42 -1.29
N LEU A 100 -15.15 -5.67 -1.62
CA LEU A 100 -14.48 -6.41 -2.69
C LEU A 100 -14.70 -5.74 -4.06
N CYS A 101 -15.93 -5.32 -4.37
CA CYS A 101 -16.20 -4.55 -5.59
C CYS A 101 -15.40 -3.24 -5.63
N LEU A 102 -15.26 -2.54 -4.50
CA LEU A 102 -14.45 -1.31 -4.44
C LEU A 102 -12.96 -1.59 -4.67
N CYS A 103 -12.41 -2.68 -4.12
CA CYS A 103 -11.02 -3.08 -4.35
C CYS A 103 -10.77 -3.40 -5.83
N VAL A 104 -11.63 -4.22 -6.46
CA VAL A 104 -11.50 -4.55 -7.89
C VAL A 104 -11.77 -3.33 -8.77
N GLY A 105 -12.73 -2.48 -8.41
CA GLY A 105 -12.98 -1.22 -9.10
C GLY A 105 -11.77 -0.28 -9.07
N ALA A 106 -11.08 -0.19 -7.93
CA ALA A 106 -9.84 0.58 -7.82
C ALA A 106 -8.73 0.00 -8.71
N GLN A 107 -8.61 -1.33 -8.80
CA GLN A 107 -7.66 -2.00 -9.69
C GLN A 107 -7.98 -1.75 -11.16
N PHE A 108 -9.25 -1.79 -11.57
CA PHE A 108 -9.68 -1.45 -12.92
C PHE A 108 -9.33 0.00 -13.29
N VAL A 109 -9.63 0.96 -12.39
CA VAL A 109 -9.27 2.38 -12.58
C VAL A 109 -7.75 2.55 -12.68
N ASN A 110 -6.97 1.80 -11.88
CA ASN A 110 -5.51 1.81 -11.99
C ASN A 110 -5.02 1.25 -13.33
N GLY A 111 -5.67 0.23 -13.86
CA GLY A 111 -5.37 -0.28 -15.22
C GLY A 111 -5.55 0.81 -16.27
N LEU A 112 -6.64 1.59 -16.21
CA LEU A 112 -6.87 2.75 -17.09
C LEU A 112 -5.80 3.84 -16.90
N TRP A 113 -5.41 4.11 -15.65
CA TRP A 113 -4.33 5.05 -15.32
C TRP A 113 -3.00 4.64 -15.94
N VAL A 114 -2.61 3.38 -15.77
CA VAL A 114 -1.37 2.82 -16.35
C VAL A 114 -1.41 2.86 -17.87
N SER A 115 -2.55 2.52 -18.49
CA SER A 115 -2.72 2.60 -19.94
C SER A 115 -2.61 4.03 -20.46
N LEU A 116 -3.13 5.01 -19.73
CA LEU A 116 -3.00 6.43 -20.07
C LEU A 116 -1.54 6.89 -19.97
N LEU A 117 -0.82 6.48 -18.93
CA LEU A 117 0.61 6.80 -18.78
C LEU A 117 1.44 6.16 -19.90
N GLU A 118 1.19 4.88 -20.21
CA GLU A 118 1.87 4.18 -21.31
C GLU A 118 1.62 4.88 -22.65
N TRP A 119 0.36 5.23 -22.95
CA TRP A 119 0.03 6.01 -24.14
C TRP A 119 0.80 7.33 -24.20
N GLY A 120 0.87 8.07 -23.06
CA GLY A 120 1.63 9.31 -22.98
C GLY A 120 3.13 9.10 -23.19
N MET A 121 3.72 8.05 -22.61
CA MET A 121 5.16 7.74 -22.78
C MET A 121 5.49 7.33 -24.22
N ASN A 122 4.60 6.59 -24.87
CA ASN A 122 4.76 6.19 -26.28
C ASN A 122 4.81 7.39 -27.24
N LEU A 123 4.16 8.52 -26.92
CA LEU A 123 4.28 9.77 -27.69
C LEU A 123 5.72 10.31 -27.70
N PHE A 124 6.52 9.96 -26.72
CA PHE A 124 7.94 10.35 -26.62
C PHE A 124 8.89 9.20 -26.99
N GLY A 125 8.38 8.10 -27.60
CA GLY A 125 9.17 6.93 -27.97
C GLY A 125 9.68 6.10 -26.79
N ARG A 126 9.04 6.20 -25.61
CA ARG A 126 9.37 5.47 -24.37
C ARG A 126 8.24 4.54 -24.00
N SER A 127 8.53 3.48 -23.22
CA SER A 127 7.54 2.52 -22.75
C SER A 127 7.72 2.22 -21.27
N LEU A 128 6.58 2.06 -20.57
CA LEU A 128 6.50 1.62 -19.16
C LEU A 128 6.51 0.09 -19.01
N LEU A 129 6.41 -0.67 -20.12
CA LEU A 129 6.33 -2.13 -20.09
C LEU A 129 7.45 -2.78 -19.27
N PRO A 130 8.74 -2.38 -19.38
CA PRO A 130 9.80 -2.97 -18.57
C PRO A 130 9.58 -2.80 -17.07
N ILE A 131 9.07 -1.64 -16.64
CA ILE A 131 8.76 -1.40 -15.23
C ILE A 131 7.54 -2.24 -14.80
N LEU A 132 6.54 -2.36 -15.66
CA LEU A 132 5.35 -3.18 -15.39
C LEU A 132 5.72 -4.65 -15.25
N GLU A 133 6.57 -5.18 -16.12
CA GLU A 133 7.07 -6.55 -16.04
C GLU A 133 7.84 -6.78 -14.74
N GLN A 134 8.71 -5.84 -14.36
CA GLN A 134 9.47 -5.92 -13.11
C GLN A 134 8.57 -5.85 -11.87
N THR A 135 7.51 -5.04 -11.90
CA THR A 135 6.62 -4.83 -10.74
C THR A 135 5.47 -5.85 -10.65
N SER A 136 5.07 -6.46 -11.77
CA SER A 136 3.99 -7.45 -11.88
C SER A 136 4.49 -8.87 -12.12
N GLY A 137 5.78 -9.06 -12.30
CA GLY A 137 6.41 -10.36 -12.54
C GLY A 137 6.06 -11.34 -11.43
N ALA A 138 5.68 -12.56 -11.80
CA ALA A 138 5.47 -13.66 -10.88
C ALA A 138 6.73 -13.75 -10.01
N ALA A 139 6.57 -13.79 -8.69
CA ALA A 139 7.67 -13.87 -7.75
C ALA A 139 8.63 -14.99 -8.16
N GLY A 140 9.84 -14.65 -8.62
CA GLY A 140 10.79 -15.61 -9.20
C GLY A 140 11.30 -16.64 -8.20
N SER A 141 11.17 -16.33 -6.88
CA SER A 141 11.56 -17.25 -5.80
C SER A 141 10.44 -17.43 -4.78
N GLY A 142 10.48 -18.57 -4.04
CA GLY A 142 9.53 -18.84 -2.95
C GLY A 142 9.57 -17.78 -1.84
N SER A 143 10.74 -17.20 -1.54
CA SER A 143 10.90 -16.11 -0.57
C SER A 143 10.26 -14.81 -1.05
N MET A 144 10.40 -14.46 -2.33
CA MET A 144 9.75 -13.31 -2.94
C MET A 144 8.23 -13.50 -2.97
N TYR A 145 7.75 -14.70 -3.31
CA TYR A 145 6.33 -15.05 -3.24
C TYR A 145 5.76 -14.85 -1.83
N LEU A 146 6.44 -15.40 -0.82
CA LEU A 146 6.05 -15.24 0.57
C LEU A 146 5.99 -13.76 0.98
N TYR A 147 6.98 -12.97 0.55
CA TYR A 147 7.00 -11.54 0.80
C TYR A 147 5.83 -10.84 0.08
N ALA A 148 5.74 -10.96 -1.23
CA ALA A 148 4.81 -10.17 -2.04
C ALA A 148 3.34 -10.51 -1.79
N CYS A 149 3.04 -11.81 -1.54
CA CYS A 149 1.66 -12.26 -1.43
C CYS A 149 1.15 -12.37 0.01
N VAL A 150 2.04 -12.53 1.01
CA VAL A 150 1.61 -12.82 2.38
C VAL A 150 2.23 -11.87 3.40
N ALA A 151 3.56 -11.93 3.58
CA ALA A 151 4.22 -11.20 4.66
C ALA A 151 4.18 -9.68 4.47
N GLY A 152 4.38 -9.21 3.24
CA GLY A 152 4.29 -7.80 2.86
C GLY A 152 2.91 -7.20 3.16
N PRO A 153 1.82 -7.74 2.59
CA PRO A 153 0.47 -7.28 2.87
C PRO A 153 0.10 -7.24 4.36
N ILE A 154 0.46 -8.29 5.12
CA ILE A 154 0.24 -8.31 6.57
C ILE A 154 1.03 -7.19 7.25
N TRP A 155 2.31 -7.07 6.93
CA TRP A 155 3.17 -6.05 7.52
C TRP A 155 2.74 -4.64 7.15
N GLU A 156 2.35 -4.41 5.92
CA GLU A 156 1.85 -3.11 5.47
C GLU A 156 0.58 -2.70 6.23
N GLU A 157 -0.33 -3.62 6.49
CA GLU A 157 -1.50 -3.32 7.33
C GLU A 157 -1.10 -3.05 8.79
N LEU A 158 -0.15 -3.80 9.36
CA LEU A 158 0.38 -3.50 10.69
C LEU A 158 1.03 -2.10 10.72
N LEU A 159 1.84 -1.77 9.73
CA LEU A 159 2.54 -0.48 9.67
C LEU A 159 1.57 0.68 9.43
N PHE A 160 0.72 0.59 8.40
CA PHE A 160 -0.12 1.74 8.00
C PHE A 160 -1.43 1.82 8.78
N ARG A 161 -2.10 0.70 9.08
CA ARG A 161 -3.39 0.69 9.78
C ARG A 161 -3.22 0.47 11.28
N GLY A 162 -2.29 -0.37 11.68
CA GLY A 162 -1.93 -0.55 13.09
C GLY A 162 -1.21 0.68 13.63
N LEU A 163 0.01 0.94 13.15
CA LEU A 163 0.90 1.94 13.73
C LEU A 163 0.53 3.38 13.35
N ILE A 164 0.43 3.69 12.04
CA ILE A 164 0.23 5.07 11.56
C ILE A 164 -1.19 5.52 11.82
N LEU A 165 -2.20 4.83 11.29
CA LEU A 165 -3.60 5.16 11.50
C LEU A 165 -3.93 5.17 12.99
N GLY A 166 -3.50 4.16 13.75
CA GLY A 166 -3.68 4.09 15.20
C GLY A 166 -3.07 5.29 15.93
N SER A 167 -1.89 5.78 15.50
CA SER A 167 -1.26 6.99 16.05
C SER A 167 -1.97 8.28 15.66
N LEU A 168 -2.64 8.33 14.51
CA LEU A 168 -3.40 9.47 14.02
C LEU A 168 -4.85 9.49 14.51
N ARG A 169 -5.41 8.36 14.93
CA ARG A 169 -6.81 8.19 15.36
C ARG A 169 -7.27 9.17 16.45
N PRO A 170 -6.45 9.55 17.45
CA PRO A 170 -6.82 10.55 18.45
C PRO A 170 -7.11 11.94 17.89
N PHE A 171 -6.63 12.25 16.68
CA PHE A 171 -6.84 13.52 15.98
C PHE A 171 -8.05 13.50 15.03
N GLY A 172 -8.82 12.43 15.04
CA GLY A 172 -10.02 12.23 14.25
C GLY A 172 -9.91 11.07 13.26
N LYS A 173 -10.97 10.26 13.17
CA LYS A 173 -11.01 9.05 12.31
C LYS A 173 -10.75 9.40 10.84
N ARG A 174 -11.40 10.42 10.29
CA ARG A 174 -11.24 10.85 8.91
C ARG A 174 -9.82 11.32 8.62
N PHE A 175 -9.23 12.09 9.53
CA PHE A 175 -7.84 12.53 9.42
C PHE A 175 -6.88 11.33 9.41
N ALA A 176 -7.11 10.35 10.30
CA ALA A 176 -6.30 9.15 10.39
C ALA A 176 -6.37 8.29 9.11
N ILE A 177 -7.59 8.09 8.55
CA ILE A 177 -7.78 7.35 7.29
C ILE A 177 -7.05 8.06 6.15
N LEU A 178 -7.26 9.37 5.97
CA LEU A 178 -6.63 10.14 4.88
C LEU A 178 -5.09 10.18 5.03
N GLY A 179 -4.60 10.50 6.23
CA GLY A 179 -3.15 10.57 6.49
C GLY A 179 -2.46 9.24 6.26
N SER A 180 -3.03 8.14 6.76
CA SER A 180 -2.50 6.79 6.54
C SER A 180 -2.54 6.39 5.05
N ALA A 181 -3.63 6.70 4.34
CA ALA A 181 -3.77 6.38 2.91
C ALA A 181 -2.78 7.15 2.03
N ILE A 182 -2.57 8.45 2.31
CA ILE A 182 -1.57 9.27 1.59
C ILE A 182 -0.17 8.71 1.79
N LEU A 183 0.20 8.39 3.04
CA LEU A 183 1.52 7.82 3.31
C LEU A 183 1.69 6.44 2.71
N PHE A 184 0.64 5.62 2.68
CA PHE A 184 0.64 4.31 2.03
C PHE A 184 0.83 4.40 0.52
N GLY A 185 0.10 5.30 -0.16
CA GLY A 185 0.28 5.55 -1.58
C GLY A 185 1.71 6.02 -1.90
N ALA A 186 2.21 7.00 -1.14
CA ALA A 186 3.56 7.54 -1.32
C ALA A 186 4.66 6.50 -1.04
N PHE A 187 4.45 5.58 -0.11
CA PHE A 187 5.40 4.53 0.27
C PHE A 187 5.79 3.62 -0.90
N HIS A 188 4.90 3.40 -1.85
CA HIS A 188 5.18 2.56 -3.02
C HIS A 188 6.25 3.14 -3.96
N GLY A 189 6.57 4.45 -3.86
CA GLY A 189 7.69 5.07 -4.56
C GLY A 189 7.62 5.03 -6.10
N ASN A 190 6.52 4.57 -6.69
CA ASN A 190 6.31 4.58 -8.13
C ASN A 190 4.90 5.10 -8.50
N LEU A 191 4.82 5.80 -9.62
CA LEU A 191 3.60 6.46 -10.08
C LEU A 191 2.54 5.48 -10.63
N LEU A 192 2.95 4.26 -10.98
CA LEU A 192 2.04 3.22 -11.50
C LEU A 192 1.18 2.62 -10.39
N GLN A 193 1.75 2.48 -9.18
CA GLN A 193 1.10 1.85 -8.03
C GLN A 193 0.55 2.87 -7.01
N ALA A 194 1.17 4.05 -6.88
CA ALA A 194 0.82 5.02 -5.84
C ALA A 194 -0.67 5.44 -5.84
N PRO A 195 -1.33 5.74 -6.98
CA PRO A 195 -2.76 6.06 -6.99
C PRO A 195 -3.64 4.89 -6.56
N PHE A 196 -3.30 3.67 -6.97
CA PHE A 196 -3.99 2.45 -6.57
C PHE A 196 -3.85 2.18 -5.07
N ALA A 197 -2.61 2.24 -4.57
CA ALA A 197 -2.33 2.08 -3.15
C ALA A 197 -3.03 3.15 -2.30
N LEU A 198 -3.09 4.40 -2.77
CA LEU A 198 -3.88 5.45 -2.12
C LEU A 198 -5.37 5.08 -2.06
N ALA A 199 -5.96 4.63 -3.16
CA ALA A 199 -7.37 4.24 -3.23
C ALA A 199 -7.68 3.05 -2.31
N LEU A 200 -6.87 1.98 -2.37
CA LEU A 200 -6.97 0.86 -1.42
C LEU A 200 -6.70 1.32 0.02
N GLY A 201 -5.79 2.27 0.19
CA GLY A 201 -5.48 2.90 1.47
C GLY A 201 -6.68 3.50 2.17
N LEU A 202 -7.55 4.16 1.40
CA LEU A 202 -8.82 4.71 1.89
C LEU A 202 -9.81 3.61 2.28
N VAL A 203 -9.96 2.57 1.44
CA VAL A 203 -10.84 1.43 1.71
C VAL A 203 -10.38 0.68 2.96
N PHE A 204 -9.11 0.29 3.03
CA PHE A 204 -8.55 -0.46 4.16
C PHE A 204 -8.53 0.38 5.45
N GLY A 205 -8.27 1.68 5.35
CA GLY A 205 -8.39 2.61 6.48
C GLY A 205 -9.81 2.68 7.03
N TYR A 206 -10.82 2.77 6.17
CA TYR A 206 -12.23 2.68 6.57
C TYR A 206 -12.56 1.35 7.23
N VAL A 207 -12.13 0.24 6.61
CA VAL A 207 -12.34 -1.11 7.15
C VAL A 207 -11.71 -1.27 8.51
N THR A 208 -10.49 -0.82 8.70
CA THR A 208 -9.80 -0.86 10.00
C THR A 208 -10.56 -0.10 11.08
N VAL A 209 -11.07 1.09 10.76
CA VAL A 209 -11.77 1.93 11.73
C VAL A 209 -13.13 1.36 12.13
N GLU A 210 -13.87 0.79 11.17
CA GLU A 210 -15.24 0.34 11.39
C GLU A 210 -15.36 -1.16 11.73
N TYR A 211 -14.49 -2.01 11.17
CA TYR A 211 -14.58 -3.47 11.30
C TYR A 211 -13.36 -4.10 11.99
N GLY A 212 -12.21 -3.38 12.02
CA GLY A 212 -10.98 -3.82 12.67
C GLY A 212 -9.86 -4.17 11.71
N LEU A 213 -8.64 -4.18 12.26
CA LEU A 213 -7.39 -4.38 11.52
C LEU A 213 -7.33 -5.74 10.80
N LEU A 214 -7.85 -6.80 11.40
CA LEU A 214 -7.83 -8.15 10.81
C LEU A 214 -8.66 -8.22 9.50
N TRP A 215 -9.74 -7.45 9.39
CA TRP A 215 -10.52 -7.39 8.16
C TRP A 215 -9.78 -6.65 7.05
N SER A 216 -9.04 -5.59 7.34
CA SER A 216 -8.22 -4.94 6.33
C SER A 216 -7.05 -5.82 5.88
N MET A 217 -6.41 -6.57 6.79
CA MET A 217 -5.42 -7.59 6.46
C MET A 217 -6.00 -8.65 5.52
N GLY A 218 -7.19 -9.16 5.84
CA GLY A 218 -7.88 -10.17 5.00
C GLY A 218 -8.17 -9.65 3.59
N LEU A 219 -8.65 -8.40 3.46
CA LEU A 219 -8.89 -7.77 2.15
C LEU A 219 -7.59 -7.52 1.38
N HIS A 220 -6.52 -7.14 2.07
CA HIS A 220 -5.22 -6.92 1.43
C HIS A 220 -4.61 -8.25 0.95
N LEU A 221 -4.65 -9.29 1.78
CA LEU A 221 -4.27 -10.64 1.37
C LEU A 221 -5.09 -11.12 0.19
N PHE A 222 -6.42 -10.92 0.19
CA PHE A 222 -7.27 -11.26 -0.94
C PHE A 222 -6.84 -10.52 -2.22
N ASN A 223 -6.52 -9.23 -2.12
CA ASN A 223 -6.05 -8.45 -3.27
C ASN A 223 -4.75 -9.04 -3.85
N ASN A 224 -3.78 -9.39 -3.02
CA ASN A 224 -2.48 -9.85 -3.50
C ASN A 224 -2.48 -11.34 -3.87
N LEU A 225 -3.04 -12.22 -3.03
CA LEU A 225 -3.07 -13.67 -3.30
C LEU A 225 -4.08 -14.05 -4.38
N VAL A 226 -5.31 -13.47 -4.33
CA VAL A 226 -6.39 -13.94 -5.20
C VAL A 226 -6.43 -13.12 -6.48
N LEU A 227 -6.48 -11.79 -6.38
CA LEU A 227 -6.64 -10.95 -7.57
C LEU A 227 -5.34 -10.77 -8.35
N ALA A 228 -4.19 -10.62 -7.69
CA ALA A 228 -2.94 -10.42 -8.40
C ALA A 228 -2.28 -11.75 -8.82
N ASP A 229 -2.17 -12.73 -7.92
CA ASP A 229 -1.44 -13.97 -8.20
C ASP A 229 -2.35 -15.09 -8.74
N LEU A 230 -3.34 -15.57 -7.96
CA LEU A 230 -4.15 -16.72 -8.35
C LEU A 230 -4.92 -16.50 -9.66
N LEU A 231 -5.55 -15.32 -9.81
CA LEU A 231 -6.27 -14.99 -11.04
C LEU A 231 -5.33 -14.98 -12.24
N SER A 232 -4.14 -14.39 -12.11
CA SER A 232 -3.10 -14.39 -13.16
C SER A 232 -2.67 -15.80 -13.52
N ARG A 233 -2.38 -16.68 -12.53
CA ARG A 233 -2.01 -18.08 -12.78
C ARG A 233 -3.11 -18.86 -13.46
N VAL A 234 -4.36 -18.72 -13.01
CA VAL A 234 -5.50 -19.43 -13.62
C VAL A 234 -5.72 -18.97 -15.06
N THR A 235 -5.64 -17.66 -15.31
CA THR A 235 -5.85 -17.12 -16.65
C THR A 235 -4.69 -17.38 -17.59
N SER A 236 -3.46 -17.57 -17.10
CA SER A 236 -2.32 -17.98 -17.94
C SER A 236 -2.46 -19.40 -18.53
N LEU A 237 -3.38 -20.22 -18.01
CA LEU A 237 -3.73 -21.53 -18.57
C LEU A 237 -4.68 -21.43 -19.77
N LEU A 238 -5.24 -20.25 -20.03
CA LEU A 238 -6.19 -20.00 -21.12
C LEU A 238 -5.47 -19.35 -22.31
N PRO A 239 -6.02 -19.51 -23.55
CA PRO A 239 -5.55 -18.71 -24.68
C PRO A 239 -5.67 -17.21 -24.36
N THR A 240 -4.68 -16.42 -24.75
CA THR A 240 -4.53 -15.00 -24.38
C THR A 240 -5.80 -14.18 -24.63
N ALA A 241 -6.49 -14.40 -25.75
CA ALA A 241 -7.73 -13.69 -26.07
C ALA A 241 -8.87 -14.03 -25.08
N VAL A 242 -8.97 -15.32 -24.68
CA VAL A 242 -9.98 -15.78 -23.71
C VAL A 242 -9.66 -15.25 -22.32
N ALA A 243 -8.40 -15.32 -21.92
CA ALA A 243 -7.92 -14.77 -20.65
C ALA A 243 -8.22 -13.28 -20.52
N SER A 244 -7.88 -12.50 -21.55
CA SER A 244 -8.12 -11.05 -21.59
C SER A 244 -9.60 -10.69 -21.57
N PHE A 245 -10.44 -11.43 -22.33
CA PHE A 245 -11.88 -11.23 -22.32
C PHE A 245 -12.49 -11.53 -20.96
N PHE A 246 -12.11 -12.66 -20.35
CA PHE A 246 -12.60 -13.07 -19.03
C PHE A 246 -12.18 -12.11 -17.92
N THR A 247 -10.89 -11.79 -17.82
CA THR A 247 -10.38 -10.88 -16.78
C THR A 247 -10.88 -9.46 -16.97
N GLY A 248 -10.87 -8.94 -18.20
CA GLY A 248 -11.39 -7.62 -18.52
C GLY A 248 -12.89 -7.50 -18.25
N GLY A 249 -13.67 -8.50 -18.66
CA GLY A 249 -15.11 -8.56 -18.41
C GLY A 249 -15.44 -8.62 -16.91
N LEU A 250 -14.74 -9.47 -16.16
CA LEU A 250 -14.90 -9.57 -14.71
C LEU A 250 -14.57 -8.25 -14.01
N MET A 251 -13.42 -7.66 -14.33
CA MET A 251 -12.97 -6.40 -13.73
C MET A 251 -13.90 -5.24 -14.07
N LEU A 252 -14.35 -5.13 -15.32
CA LEU A 252 -15.31 -4.12 -15.73
C LEU A 252 -16.66 -4.28 -14.99
N THR A 253 -17.18 -5.50 -14.90
CA THR A 253 -18.45 -5.76 -14.20
C THR A 253 -18.36 -5.34 -12.74
N LEU A 254 -17.30 -5.75 -12.03
CA LEU A 254 -17.12 -5.39 -10.62
C LEU A 254 -16.83 -3.89 -10.43
N ALA A 255 -16.16 -3.25 -11.40
CA ALA A 255 -15.96 -1.79 -11.40
C ALA A 255 -17.29 -1.04 -11.59
N LEU A 256 -18.18 -1.51 -12.47
CA LEU A 256 -19.51 -0.96 -12.62
C LEU A 256 -20.35 -1.15 -11.34
N CYS A 257 -20.26 -2.33 -10.70
CA CYS A 257 -20.87 -2.55 -9.39
C CYS A 257 -20.31 -1.56 -8.34
N ALA A 258 -19.01 -1.35 -8.30
CA ALA A 258 -18.38 -0.35 -7.40
C ALA A 258 -18.93 1.05 -7.66
N GLY A 259 -19.02 1.48 -8.92
CA GLY A 259 -19.62 2.76 -9.32
C GLY A 259 -21.07 2.89 -8.86
N ALA A 260 -21.88 1.84 -9.10
CA ALA A 260 -23.27 1.80 -8.64
C ALA A 260 -23.39 1.89 -7.11
N ILE A 261 -22.55 1.16 -6.36
CA ILE A 261 -22.48 1.23 -4.88
C ILE A 261 -22.17 2.65 -4.42
N LEU A 262 -21.16 3.30 -5.01
CA LEU A 262 -20.80 4.67 -4.66
C LEU A 262 -21.93 5.67 -4.94
N LEU A 263 -22.63 5.51 -6.06
CA LEU A 263 -23.77 6.35 -6.44
C LEU A 263 -24.98 6.12 -5.52
N CYS A 264 -25.35 4.86 -5.29
CA CYS A 264 -26.49 4.52 -4.44
C CYS A 264 -26.26 4.95 -2.98
N ARG A 265 -25.02 4.78 -2.47
CA ARG A 265 -24.68 5.13 -1.09
C ARG A 265 -24.07 6.53 -0.94
N ARG A 266 -24.19 7.40 -1.96
CA ARG A 266 -23.58 8.74 -1.94
C ARG A 266 -24.00 9.58 -0.73
N ARG A 267 -25.25 9.47 -0.28
CA ARG A 267 -25.74 10.20 0.90
C ARG A 267 -25.09 9.67 2.16
N GLU A 268 -25.08 8.35 2.37
CA GLU A 268 -24.41 7.73 3.53
C GLU A 268 -22.91 8.09 3.57
N ILE A 269 -22.24 8.12 2.41
CA ILE A 269 -20.84 8.53 2.31
C ILE A 269 -20.66 10.02 2.66
N GLN A 270 -21.59 10.88 2.21
CA GLN A 270 -21.58 12.30 2.54
C GLN A 270 -21.81 12.53 4.04
N ASP A 271 -22.79 11.84 4.64
CA ASP A 271 -23.08 11.91 6.07
C ASP A 271 -21.90 11.41 6.90
N TYR A 272 -21.29 10.31 6.50
CA TYR A 272 -20.06 9.80 7.10
C TYR A 272 -18.93 10.82 7.00
N ARG A 273 -18.77 11.48 5.86
CA ARG A 273 -17.79 12.57 5.68
C ARG A 273 -18.09 13.79 6.55
N GLN A 274 -19.35 14.15 6.76
CA GLN A 274 -19.76 15.33 7.54
C GLN A 274 -19.73 15.07 9.04
N SER A 275 -20.07 13.85 9.47
CA SER A 275 -20.07 13.47 10.90
C SER A 275 -18.67 13.48 11.54
N TRP A 276 -17.61 13.53 10.73
CA TRP A 276 -16.23 13.51 11.18
C TRP A 276 -15.51 14.78 10.77
N TRP A 277 -15.38 15.70 11.70
CA TRP A 277 -14.64 16.94 11.47
C TRP A 277 -13.13 16.70 11.35
N ILE A 278 -12.46 17.36 10.39
CA ILE A 278 -11.00 17.37 10.29
C ILE A 278 -10.53 18.73 10.77
N ASP A 279 -9.74 18.74 11.83
CA ASP A 279 -9.08 19.96 12.28
C ASP A 279 -8.07 20.43 11.23
N ARG A 280 -8.32 21.62 10.66
CA ARG A 280 -7.42 22.27 9.70
C ARG A 280 -6.02 22.49 10.28
N ARG A 281 -5.91 22.67 11.59
CA ARG A 281 -4.65 22.78 12.30
C ARG A 281 -3.88 21.45 12.23
N CYS A 282 -4.52 20.32 12.47
CA CYS A 282 -3.91 19.01 12.34
C CYS A 282 -3.44 18.76 10.92
N LEU A 283 -4.26 19.05 9.89
CA LEU A 283 -3.84 18.93 8.50
C LEU A 283 -2.60 19.78 8.20
N LYS A 284 -2.62 21.06 8.59
CA LYS A 284 -1.48 21.94 8.36
C LYS A 284 -0.22 21.43 9.05
N CYS A 285 -0.32 21.01 10.31
CA CYS A 285 0.82 20.46 11.06
C CYS A 285 1.31 19.13 10.50
N PHE A 286 0.42 18.33 9.90
CA PHE A 286 0.76 17.06 9.27
C PHE A 286 1.58 17.26 7.99
N PHE A 287 1.19 18.16 7.10
CA PHE A 287 1.93 18.41 5.86
C PHE A 287 3.14 19.35 6.05
N ILE A 288 3.10 20.25 7.06
CA ILE A 288 4.17 21.21 7.31
C ILE A 288 4.98 20.77 8.54
N ASN A 289 5.61 19.59 8.45
CA ASN A 289 6.64 19.15 9.39
C ASN A 289 7.78 18.47 8.63
N SER A 290 8.98 18.41 9.24
CA SER A 290 10.17 17.91 8.56
C SER A 290 10.09 16.45 8.13
N GLY A 291 9.51 15.57 8.94
CA GLY A 291 9.51 14.13 8.66
C GLY A 291 8.56 13.74 7.53
N ILE A 292 7.28 14.16 7.60
CA ILE A 292 6.31 13.86 6.54
C ILE A 292 6.73 14.53 5.23
N LEU A 293 7.17 15.79 5.30
CA LEU A 293 7.62 16.51 4.10
C LEU A 293 8.83 15.82 3.46
N ALA A 294 9.85 15.46 4.24
CA ALA A 294 11.01 14.73 3.75
C ALA A 294 10.61 13.37 3.13
N PHE A 295 9.71 12.61 3.78
CA PHE A 295 9.20 11.36 3.24
C PHE A 295 8.49 11.56 1.89
N LEU A 296 7.57 12.53 1.79
CA LEU A 296 6.85 12.82 0.54
C LEU A 296 7.79 13.34 -0.57
N ILE A 297 8.81 14.13 -0.23
CA ILE A 297 9.81 14.59 -1.21
C ILE A 297 10.63 13.40 -1.72
N VAL A 298 11.17 12.57 -0.83
CA VAL A 298 12.00 11.42 -1.23
C VAL A 298 11.21 10.45 -2.11
N THR A 299 10.00 10.08 -1.70
CA THR A 299 9.16 9.17 -2.49
C THR A 299 8.69 9.81 -3.80
N GLY A 300 8.37 11.10 -3.82
CA GLY A 300 8.03 11.84 -5.03
C GLY A 300 9.20 11.94 -6.01
N VAL A 301 10.42 12.19 -5.52
CA VAL A 301 11.63 12.15 -6.35
C VAL A 301 11.86 10.75 -6.92
N SER A 302 11.66 9.69 -6.13
CA SER A 302 11.76 8.30 -6.61
C SER A 302 10.78 8.02 -7.74
N MET A 303 9.52 8.50 -7.62
CA MET A 303 8.49 8.35 -8.67
C MET A 303 8.91 9.03 -9.98
N ILE A 304 9.48 10.24 -9.89
CA ILE A 304 9.94 11.00 -11.06
C ILE A 304 11.20 10.35 -11.65
N ALA A 305 12.16 9.98 -10.80
CA ALA A 305 13.41 9.35 -11.25
C ALA A 305 13.14 8.06 -12.03
N LEU A 306 12.17 7.25 -11.61
CA LEU A 306 11.77 6.04 -12.31
C LEU A 306 11.24 6.32 -13.72
N LEU A 307 10.48 7.41 -13.93
CA LEU A 307 9.99 7.81 -15.25
C LEU A 307 11.09 8.39 -16.16
N ILE A 308 12.12 9.02 -15.56
CA ILE A 308 13.25 9.59 -16.32
C ILE A 308 14.22 8.47 -16.75
N ALA A 309 14.36 7.42 -15.94
CA ALA A 309 15.26 6.30 -16.22
C ALA A 309 14.83 5.42 -17.43
N LEU A 310 13.62 5.60 -17.92
CA LEU A 310 13.10 5.00 -19.16
C LEU A 310 13.56 5.77 -20.40
#